data_4824b250128bcab11516bce26865f74e
#
_entry.id   4824b250128bcab11516bce26865f74e
#
_cell.length_a   1.000
_cell.length_b   1.000
_cell.length_c   1.000
_cell.angle_alpha   90.00
_cell.angle_beta   90.00
_cell.angle_gamma   90.00
#
_symmetry.space_group_name_H-M   'P 1'
#
loop_
_entity.id
_entity.type
_entity.pdbx_description
1 polymer ?
#
loop_
_entity_poly.entity_id
_entity_poly.type
_entity_poly.pdbx_seq_one_letter_code
_entity_poly.pdbx_strand_id
1 'polypeptide(L)'
;MLTPRTSFVSSEDHVEVAVHDYGGDGHPTIFIHGTGLVSRMWEPVITRLGEEFRAICVDLRAHGATTNPADVNFFDHRMVADVVSVIDALEVRDAWVVGHSMGGATGLLASLARPEAFQRAWVFEPIIFERTEDRPEGAFDFVEATKRRRSVFPSRKDAVDRYSSRPPLDELHPECLKAYVDHGFVDLADGSVELACNPILESRAFEIGRAHV
;
A
#
# COMPACT_ATOMS: atom_id res chain seq x y z
N MET A 1 5.81 -8.88 18.96
CA MET A 1 5.24 -8.23 17.78
C MET A 1 3.90 -7.62 18.18
N LEU A 2 3.68 -6.37 17.84
CA LEU A 2 2.40 -5.73 18.03
C LEU A 2 1.38 -6.40 17.08
N THR A 3 0.23 -6.82 17.60
CA THR A 3 -0.84 -7.39 16.77
C THR A 3 -1.90 -6.33 16.56
N PRO A 4 -2.15 -5.88 15.33
CA PRO A 4 -3.16 -4.87 15.08
C PRO A 4 -4.57 -5.43 15.21
N ARG A 5 -5.51 -4.58 15.53
CA ARG A 5 -6.92 -4.84 15.29
C ARG A 5 -7.21 -4.56 13.83
N THR A 6 -7.60 -5.59 13.09
CA THR A 6 -8.01 -5.41 11.69
C THR A 6 -9.52 -5.16 11.62
N SER A 7 -9.90 -4.15 10.87
CA SER A 7 -11.29 -3.80 10.53
C SER A 7 -11.39 -3.46 9.05
N PHE A 8 -12.63 -3.36 8.55
CA PHE A 8 -12.90 -3.02 7.16
C PHE A 8 -13.77 -1.78 7.12
N VAL A 9 -13.45 -0.87 6.22
CA VAL A 9 -14.18 0.37 6.00
C VAL A 9 -14.67 0.40 4.56
N SER A 10 -15.98 0.56 4.41
CA SER A 10 -16.58 0.67 3.07
C SER A 10 -16.15 1.95 2.38
N SER A 11 -15.70 1.82 1.15
CA SER A 11 -15.31 2.92 0.27
C SER A 11 -16.10 2.88 -1.03
N GLU A 12 -15.78 3.78 -1.97
CA GLU A 12 -16.42 3.82 -3.28
C GLU A 12 -16.18 2.52 -4.08
N ASP A 13 -17.05 2.23 -5.03
CA ASP A 13 -17.00 1.04 -5.90
C ASP A 13 -17.13 -0.29 -5.13
N HIS A 14 -17.81 -0.30 -3.97
CA HIS A 14 -17.98 -1.49 -3.13
C HIS A 14 -16.65 -2.10 -2.63
N VAL A 15 -15.63 -1.28 -2.48
CA VAL A 15 -14.35 -1.66 -1.89
C VAL A 15 -14.47 -1.66 -0.37
N GLU A 16 -14.04 -2.74 0.28
CA GLU A 16 -13.90 -2.85 1.73
C GLU A 16 -12.43 -2.71 2.10
N VAL A 17 -12.04 -1.50 2.47
CA VAL A 17 -10.65 -1.13 2.77
C VAL A 17 -10.23 -1.76 4.09
N ALA A 18 -9.18 -2.57 4.05
CA ALA A 18 -8.61 -3.16 5.26
C ALA A 18 -7.77 -2.13 6.02
N VAL A 19 -8.05 -2.01 7.30
CA VAL A 19 -7.38 -1.11 8.23
C VAL A 19 -6.81 -1.91 9.39
N HIS A 20 -5.52 -1.77 9.62
CA HIS A 20 -4.79 -2.42 10.69
C HIS A 20 -4.38 -1.37 11.73
N ASP A 21 -5.17 -1.23 12.80
CA ASP A 21 -4.94 -0.27 13.89
C ASP A 21 -4.15 -0.95 15.02
N TYR A 22 -2.98 -0.44 15.29
CA TYR A 22 -2.09 -0.96 16.35
C TYR A 22 -2.45 -0.42 17.74
N GLY A 23 -3.46 0.48 17.80
CA GLY A 23 -3.95 1.03 19.08
C GLY A 23 -2.95 1.97 19.75
N GLY A 24 -3.18 2.18 21.05
CA GLY A 24 -2.40 3.09 21.87
C GLY A 24 -2.94 4.52 21.89
N ASP A 25 -2.40 5.33 22.82
CA ASP A 25 -2.80 6.72 23.03
C ASP A 25 -1.83 7.71 22.36
N GLY A 26 -0.89 7.19 21.55
CA GLY A 26 0.08 7.98 20.83
C GLY A 26 -0.53 8.80 19.70
N HIS A 27 0.31 9.58 19.03
CA HIS A 27 -0.13 10.46 17.94
C HIS A 27 -0.65 9.65 16.74
N PRO A 28 -1.86 9.91 16.24
CA PRO A 28 -2.42 9.19 15.09
C PRO A 28 -1.50 9.31 13.87
N THR A 29 -1.10 8.19 13.30
CA THR A 29 -0.21 8.16 12.15
C THR A 29 -0.70 7.13 11.14
N ILE A 30 -1.05 7.61 9.95
CA ILE A 30 -1.57 6.78 8.85
C ILE A 30 -0.39 6.30 8.01
N PHE A 31 -0.24 4.98 7.86
CA PHE A 31 0.79 4.35 7.04
C PHE A 31 0.19 3.80 5.75
N ILE A 32 0.71 4.25 4.60
CA ILE A 32 0.20 3.88 3.27
C ILE A 32 1.36 3.31 2.44
N HIS A 33 1.14 2.12 1.89
CA HIS A 33 2.15 1.37 1.14
C HIS A 33 2.28 1.80 -0.33
N GLY A 34 3.37 1.41 -0.98
CA GLY A 34 3.57 1.57 -2.43
C GLY A 34 2.87 0.48 -3.25
N THR A 35 2.80 0.68 -4.57
CA THR A 35 2.22 -0.27 -5.53
C THR A 35 2.82 -1.66 -5.38
N GLY A 36 1.98 -2.70 -5.35
CA GLY A 36 2.39 -4.10 -5.24
C GLY A 36 2.86 -4.53 -3.84
N LEU A 37 2.83 -3.63 -2.87
CA LEU A 37 3.18 -3.89 -1.47
C LEU A 37 1.93 -4.02 -0.59
N VAL A 38 2.12 -4.10 0.73
CA VAL A 38 1.03 -4.13 1.72
C VAL A 38 1.38 -3.23 2.90
N SER A 39 0.36 -2.71 3.57
CA SER A 39 0.58 -1.76 4.67
C SER A 39 1.31 -2.37 5.86
N ARG A 40 1.12 -3.64 6.15
CA ARG A 40 1.77 -4.34 7.26
C ARG A 40 3.27 -4.54 7.08
N MET A 41 3.83 -4.26 5.90
CA MET A 41 5.29 -4.20 5.75
C MET A 41 5.94 -3.10 6.61
N TRP A 42 5.16 -2.14 7.09
CA TRP A 42 5.60 -1.09 8.00
C TRP A 42 5.79 -1.57 9.46
N GLU A 43 5.34 -2.78 9.82
CA GLU A 43 5.42 -3.31 11.20
C GLU A 43 6.81 -3.17 11.86
N PRO A 44 7.94 -3.46 11.16
CA PRO A 44 9.24 -3.27 11.76
C PRO A 44 9.58 -1.81 12.06
N VAL A 45 9.07 -0.88 11.24
CA VAL A 45 9.22 0.56 11.46
C VAL A 45 8.36 1.00 12.66
N ILE A 46 7.09 0.61 12.67
CA ILE A 46 6.13 0.91 13.74
C ILE A 46 6.66 0.42 15.10
N THR A 47 7.21 -0.80 15.12
CA THR A 47 7.80 -1.36 16.35
C THR A 47 8.95 -0.52 16.88
N ARG A 48 9.74 0.10 15.98
CA ARG A 48 10.87 0.98 16.36
C ARG A 48 10.45 2.40 16.76
N LEU A 49 9.33 2.88 16.20
CA LEU A 49 8.76 4.18 16.58
C LEU A 49 8.17 4.15 18.00
N GLY A 50 7.71 2.99 18.47
CA GLY A 50 7.20 2.81 19.83
C GLY A 50 5.82 3.43 20.07
N GLU A 51 5.50 3.66 21.33
CA GLU A 51 4.16 4.03 21.82
C GLU A 51 3.82 5.53 21.61
N GLU A 52 4.77 6.32 21.14
CA GLU A 52 4.52 7.75 20.84
C GLU A 52 3.56 7.92 19.65
N PHE A 53 3.39 6.85 18.86
CA PHE A 53 2.53 6.84 17.68
C PHE A 53 1.45 5.76 17.78
N ARG A 54 0.19 6.15 17.51
CA ARG A 54 -0.87 5.21 17.18
C ARG A 54 -0.81 4.95 15.68
N ALA A 55 -0.21 3.83 15.28
CA ALA A 55 -0.08 3.47 13.87
C ALA A 55 -1.38 2.88 13.34
N ILE A 56 -1.84 3.41 12.21
CA ILE A 56 -3.01 2.96 11.46
C ILE A 56 -2.55 2.66 10.04
N CYS A 57 -2.45 1.38 9.70
CA CYS A 57 -2.00 0.93 8.39
C CYS A 57 -3.20 0.69 7.48
N VAL A 58 -3.14 1.20 6.25
CA VAL A 58 -4.22 1.09 5.26
C VAL A 58 -3.74 0.28 4.07
N ASP A 59 -4.40 -0.84 3.78
CA ASP A 59 -4.23 -1.55 2.51
C ASP A 59 -5.10 -0.89 1.45
N LEU A 60 -4.49 -0.25 0.48
CA LEU A 60 -5.20 0.37 -0.63
C LEU A 60 -5.92 -0.70 -1.47
N ARG A 61 -6.91 -0.28 -2.26
CA ARG A 61 -7.65 -1.17 -3.19
C ARG A 61 -6.74 -2.10 -3.97
N ALA A 62 -7.17 -3.32 -4.18
CA ALA A 62 -6.47 -4.45 -4.80
C ALA A 62 -5.19 -4.93 -4.08
N HIS A 63 -4.89 -4.44 -2.88
CA HIS A 63 -3.72 -4.84 -2.12
C HIS A 63 -4.09 -5.45 -0.76
N GLY A 64 -3.20 -6.29 -0.25
CA GLY A 64 -3.28 -6.84 1.10
C GLY A 64 -4.61 -7.56 1.38
N ALA A 65 -5.24 -7.18 2.49
CA ALA A 65 -6.52 -7.74 2.93
C ALA A 65 -7.75 -6.97 2.40
N THR A 66 -7.56 -5.87 1.66
CA THR A 66 -8.67 -5.11 1.08
C THR A 66 -9.43 -5.95 0.05
N THR A 67 -10.75 -6.04 0.22
CA THR A 67 -11.63 -6.77 -0.69
C THR A 67 -12.14 -5.86 -1.79
N ASN A 68 -12.17 -6.38 -3.01
CA ASN A 68 -12.50 -5.59 -4.18
C ASN A 68 -13.42 -6.37 -5.12
N PRO A 69 -14.32 -5.69 -5.86
CA PRO A 69 -14.98 -6.30 -7.01
C PRO A 69 -13.95 -6.62 -8.12
N ALA A 70 -14.32 -7.54 -9.03
CA ALA A 70 -13.42 -7.98 -10.10
C ALA A 70 -13.00 -6.86 -11.08
N ASP A 71 -13.84 -5.84 -11.21
CA ASP A 71 -13.66 -4.67 -12.08
C ASP A 71 -13.20 -3.42 -11.33
N VAL A 72 -12.51 -3.59 -10.19
CA VAL A 72 -12.05 -2.48 -9.35
C VAL A 72 -11.33 -1.40 -10.17
N ASN A 73 -11.72 -0.17 -9.89
CA ASN A 73 -11.17 1.02 -10.53
C ASN A 73 -9.98 1.56 -9.74
N PHE A 74 -8.87 1.85 -10.43
CA PHE A 74 -7.62 2.34 -9.84
C PHE A 74 -7.37 3.84 -10.04
N PHE A 75 -8.28 4.62 -10.57
CA PHE A 75 -8.06 6.06 -10.72
C PHE A 75 -7.62 6.70 -9.41
N ASP A 76 -6.72 7.68 -9.49
CA ASP A 76 -6.10 8.34 -8.32
C ASP A 76 -7.12 8.80 -7.29
N HIS A 77 -8.23 9.44 -7.73
CA HIS A 77 -9.28 9.91 -6.85
C HIS A 77 -9.98 8.77 -6.08
N ARG A 78 -9.98 7.54 -6.61
CA ARG A 78 -10.56 6.36 -5.95
C ARG A 78 -9.68 5.87 -4.80
N MET A 79 -8.35 5.87 -4.99
CA MET A 79 -7.42 5.56 -3.90
C MET A 79 -7.46 6.64 -2.82
N VAL A 80 -7.61 7.90 -3.22
CA VAL A 80 -7.81 9.01 -2.27
C VAL A 80 -9.10 8.82 -1.48
N ALA A 81 -10.20 8.42 -2.15
CA ALA A 81 -11.46 8.13 -1.49
C ALA A 81 -11.34 6.99 -0.47
N ASP A 82 -10.53 5.96 -0.73
CA ASP A 82 -10.26 4.89 0.24
C ASP A 82 -9.65 5.45 1.54
N VAL A 83 -8.61 6.27 1.42
CA VAL A 83 -7.95 6.87 2.59
C VAL A 83 -8.89 7.84 3.31
N VAL A 84 -9.64 8.65 2.57
CA VAL A 84 -10.63 9.58 3.13
C VAL A 84 -11.73 8.83 3.88
N SER A 85 -12.24 7.73 3.32
CA SER A 85 -13.25 6.90 3.99
C SER A 85 -12.75 6.35 5.33
N VAL A 86 -11.47 5.92 5.37
CA VAL A 86 -10.84 5.44 6.60
C VAL A 86 -10.73 6.56 7.64
N ILE A 87 -10.29 7.75 7.24
CA ILE A 87 -10.16 8.91 8.12
C ILE A 87 -11.51 9.31 8.68
N ASP A 88 -12.53 9.39 7.84
CA ASP A 88 -13.88 9.77 8.24
C ASP A 88 -14.50 8.72 9.19
N ALA A 89 -14.34 7.42 8.87
CA ALA A 89 -14.88 6.32 9.68
C ALA A 89 -14.21 6.19 11.07
N LEU A 90 -12.93 6.51 11.16
CA LEU A 90 -12.17 6.46 12.41
C LEU A 90 -12.15 7.81 13.14
N GLU A 91 -12.80 8.83 12.59
CA GLU A 91 -12.82 10.20 13.13
C GLU A 91 -11.42 10.75 13.43
N VAL A 92 -10.45 10.37 12.58
CA VAL A 92 -9.04 10.77 12.77
C VAL A 92 -8.89 12.28 12.57
N ARG A 93 -8.17 12.92 13.48
CA ARG A 93 -7.83 14.35 13.44
C ARG A 93 -6.34 14.55 13.73
N ASP A 94 -5.79 15.63 13.18
CA ASP A 94 -4.40 16.03 13.41
C ASP A 94 -3.38 14.93 13.12
N ALA A 95 -3.70 13.96 12.26
CA ALA A 95 -2.84 12.81 11.98
C ALA A 95 -1.57 13.21 11.23
N TRP A 96 -0.56 12.37 11.38
CA TRP A 96 0.56 12.34 10.44
C TRP A 96 0.29 11.29 9.37
N VAL A 97 0.79 11.52 8.16
CA VAL A 97 0.78 10.51 7.11
C VAL A 97 2.20 10.10 6.77
N VAL A 98 2.41 8.80 6.68
CA VAL A 98 3.65 8.16 6.22
C VAL A 98 3.31 7.37 4.97
N GLY A 99 3.90 7.73 3.84
CA GLY A 99 3.56 7.11 2.57
C GLY A 99 4.77 6.84 1.69
N HIS A 100 4.74 5.70 0.99
CA HIS A 100 5.75 5.33 0.01
C HIS A 100 5.16 5.30 -1.39
N SER A 101 5.84 5.88 -2.37
CA SER A 101 5.49 5.78 -3.80
C SER A 101 4.01 6.19 -4.04
N MET A 102 3.16 5.30 -4.59
CA MET A 102 1.71 5.48 -4.75
C MET A 102 1.04 5.93 -3.44
N GLY A 103 1.37 5.27 -2.32
CA GLY A 103 0.83 5.64 -1.00
C GLY A 103 1.26 7.03 -0.54
N GLY A 104 2.45 7.49 -0.93
CA GLY A 104 2.92 8.85 -0.70
C GLY A 104 2.07 9.87 -1.46
N ALA A 105 1.83 9.64 -2.75
CA ALA A 105 0.97 10.49 -3.57
C ALA A 105 -0.48 10.48 -3.05
N THR A 106 -1.04 9.30 -2.78
CA THR A 106 -2.40 9.16 -2.25
C THR A 106 -2.57 9.89 -0.90
N GLY A 107 -1.60 9.76 0.01
CA GLY A 107 -1.63 10.44 1.31
C GLY A 107 -1.59 11.96 1.19
N LEU A 108 -0.77 12.50 0.28
CA LEU A 108 -0.73 13.94 0.01
C LEU A 108 -2.04 14.43 -0.59
N LEU A 109 -2.62 13.72 -1.55
CA LEU A 109 -3.92 14.08 -2.13
C LEU A 109 -5.05 13.97 -1.11
N ALA A 110 -5.03 12.97 -0.23
CA ALA A 110 -5.98 12.85 0.88
C ALA A 110 -5.87 14.04 1.85
N SER A 111 -4.65 14.53 2.11
CA SER A 111 -4.44 15.72 2.94
C SER A 111 -4.99 17.01 2.32
N LEU A 112 -5.07 17.09 1.00
CA LEU A 112 -5.74 18.19 0.31
C LEU A 112 -7.27 18.05 0.38
N ALA A 113 -7.79 16.83 0.35
CA ALA A 113 -9.23 16.56 0.43
C ALA A 113 -9.79 16.70 1.86
N ARG A 114 -8.94 16.49 2.89
CA ARG A 114 -9.31 16.60 4.32
C ARG A 114 -8.20 17.33 5.10
N PRO A 115 -7.97 18.61 4.83
CA PRO A 115 -6.85 19.35 5.45
C PRO A 115 -6.94 19.39 6.99
N GLU A 116 -8.15 19.35 7.57
CA GLU A 116 -8.35 19.30 9.00
C GLU A 116 -7.98 17.97 9.67
N ALA A 117 -7.84 16.91 8.89
CA ALA A 117 -7.48 15.58 9.40
C ALA A 117 -5.97 15.37 9.49
N PHE A 118 -5.18 16.18 8.79
CA PHE A 118 -3.75 15.98 8.69
C PHE A 118 -2.95 17.18 9.18
N GLN A 119 -1.88 16.89 9.92
CA GLN A 119 -0.95 17.90 10.42
C GLN A 119 0.40 17.86 9.71
N ARG A 120 0.89 16.68 9.39
CA ARG A 120 2.21 16.48 8.78
C ARG A 120 2.21 15.31 7.81
N ALA A 121 3.10 15.37 6.81
CA ALA A 121 3.37 14.27 5.89
C ALA A 121 4.85 13.95 5.87
N TRP A 122 5.20 12.67 5.95
CA TRP A 122 6.49 12.11 5.60
C TRP A 122 6.28 11.16 4.42
N VAL A 123 6.84 11.49 3.28
CA VAL A 123 6.66 10.70 2.07
C VAL A 123 8.01 10.30 1.48
N PHE A 124 8.11 9.05 1.09
CA PHE A 124 9.29 8.46 0.49
C PHE A 124 9.01 8.14 -0.98
N GLU A 125 9.76 8.77 -1.88
CA GLU A 125 9.62 8.64 -3.34
C GLU A 125 8.16 8.70 -3.84
N PRO A 126 7.38 9.73 -3.46
CA PRO A 126 5.98 9.82 -3.88
C PRO A 126 5.90 9.94 -5.40
N ILE A 127 4.92 9.27 -6.01
CA ILE A 127 4.67 9.37 -7.45
C ILE A 127 3.99 10.71 -7.74
N ILE A 128 4.78 11.76 -7.87
CA ILE A 128 4.35 13.10 -8.26
C ILE A 128 5.19 13.50 -9.47
N PHE A 129 4.57 13.52 -10.63
CA PHE A 129 5.24 13.90 -11.87
C PHE A 129 4.71 15.23 -12.39
N GLU A 130 5.61 16.06 -12.91
CA GLU A 130 5.19 17.13 -13.79
C GLU A 130 4.47 16.55 -15.01
N ARG A 131 3.42 17.24 -15.43
CA ARG A 131 2.70 16.90 -16.66
C ARG A 131 3.60 17.15 -17.86
N THR A 132 4.29 16.12 -18.32
CA THR A 132 5.02 16.16 -19.59
C THR A 132 4.30 15.28 -20.60
N GLU A 133 4.06 15.82 -21.80
CA GLU A 133 3.40 15.08 -22.88
C GLU A 133 4.27 13.94 -23.42
N ASP A 134 5.58 13.98 -23.16
CA ASP A 134 6.56 13.05 -23.70
C ASP A 134 7.15 12.13 -22.62
N ARG A 135 6.96 10.84 -22.78
CA ARG A 135 7.70 9.83 -22.03
C ARG A 135 9.14 9.77 -22.58
N PRO A 136 10.18 9.80 -21.73
CA PRO A 136 11.55 9.61 -22.19
C PRO A 136 11.68 8.33 -23.01
N GLU A 137 12.34 8.42 -24.18
CA GLU A 137 12.63 7.27 -25.01
C GLU A 137 13.47 6.26 -24.20
N GLY A 138 13.05 5.00 -24.15
CA GLY A 138 13.70 3.95 -23.36
C GLY A 138 13.28 3.86 -21.87
N ALA A 139 12.29 4.63 -21.43
CA ALA A 139 11.76 4.52 -20.07
C ALA A 139 11.28 3.09 -19.78
N PHE A 140 11.64 2.56 -18.58
CA PHE A 140 11.28 1.22 -18.17
C PHE A 140 9.76 1.01 -18.19
N ASP A 141 9.30 -0.07 -18.82
CA ASP A 141 7.89 -0.39 -18.91
C ASP A 141 7.43 -1.17 -17.67
N PHE A 142 7.08 -0.42 -16.62
CA PHE A 142 6.56 -1.00 -15.37
C PHE A 142 5.29 -1.83 -15.59
N VAL A 143 4.42 -1.42 -16.52
CA VAL A 143 3.16 -2.12 -16.79
C VAL A 143 3.45 -3.53 -17.29
N GLU A 144 4.26 -3.66 -18.35
CA GLU A 144 4.58 -4.96 -18.93
C GLU A 144 5.49 -5.81 -18.03
N ALA A 145 6.37 -5.19 -17.26
CA ALA A 145 7.19 -5.91 -16.28
C ALA A 145 6.33 -6.48 -15.14
N THR A 146 5.36 -5.69 -14.66
CA THR A 146 4.46 -6.10 -13.57
C THR A 146 3.52 -7.21 -14.02
N LYS A 147 2.94 -7.15 -15.21
CA LYS A 147 2.09 -8.22 -15.76
C LYS A 147 2.80 -9.58 -15.80
N ARG A 148 4.13 -9.58 -15.98
CA ARG A 148 4.97 -10.80 -16.01
C ARG A 148 5.51 -11.22 -14.64
N ARG A 149 5.14 -10.51 -13.58
CA ARG A 149 5.56 -10.83 -12.23
C ARG A 149 5.03 -12.20 -11.82
N ARG A 150 5.91 -13.02 -11.24
CA ARG A 150 5.51 -14.31 -10.68
C ARG A 150 4.56 -14.10 -9.51
N SER A 151 3.35 -14.67 -9.56
CA SER A 151 2.33 -14.54 -8.51
C SER A 151 2.37 -15.72 -7.52
N VAL A 152 2.68 -16.93 -7.97
CA VAL A 152 2.61 -18.16 -7.14
C VAL A 152 4.01 -18.66 -6.80
N PHE A 153 4.21 -19.02 -5.53
CA PHE A 153 5.47 -19.58 -4.99
C PHE A 153 5.18 -20.85 -4.20
N PRO A 154 6.14 -21.82 -4.19
CA PRO A 154 5.96 -23.06 -3.42
C PRO A 154 5.78 -22.81 -1.92
N SER A 155 6.39 -21.74 -1.38
CA SER A 155 6.27 -21.34 0.02
C SER A 155 6.61 -19.85 0.19
N ARG A 156 6.26 -19.28 1.37
CA ARG A 156 6.72 -17.93 1.75
C ARG A 156 8.25 -17.84 1.80
N LYS A 157 8.91 -18.92 2.21
CA LYS A 157 10.38 -18.96 2.21
C LYS A 157 10.94 -18.79 0.79
N ASP A 158 10.40 -19.49 -0.20
CA ASP A 158 10.84 -19.35 -1.60
C ASP A 158 10.57 -17.92 -2.13
N ALA A 159 9.51 -17.28 -1.69
CA ALA A 159 9.25 -15.88 -2.03
C ALA A 159 10.29 -14.94 -1.42
N VAL A 160 10.63 -15.11 -0.13
CA VAL A 160 11.69 -14.33 0.55
C VAL A 160 13.04 -14.55 -0.15
N ASP A 161 13.43 -15.80 -0.39
CA ASP A 161 14.71 -16.13 -1.03
C ASP A 161 14.83 -15.49 -2.43
N ARG A 162 13.74 -15.49 -3.19
CA ARG A 162 13.70 -14.84 -4.49
C ARG A 162 13.80 -13.33 -4.41
N TYR A 163 13.04 -12.72 -3.53
CA TYR A 163 12.96 -11.25 -3.44
C TYR A 163 14.20 -10.65 -2.79
N SER A 164 14.82 -11.32 -1.82
CA SER A 164 16.09 -10.88 -1.22
C SER A 164 17.29 -10.90 -2.17
N SER A 165 17.14 -11.47 -3.35
CA SER A 165 18.22 -11.60 -4.35
C SER A 165 17.94 -10.84 -5.66
N ARG A 166 16.89 -10.02 -5.73
CA ARG A 166 16.47 -9.37 -6.99
C ARG A 166 15.90 -7.99 -6.78
N PRO A 167 16.37 -6.99 -7.55
CA PRO A 167 15.80 -5.66 -7.56
C PRO A 167 14.30 -5.65 -7.90
N PRO A 168 13.54 -4.72 -7.36
CA PRO A 168 13.93 -3.70 -6.36
C PRO A 168 13.79 -4.16 -4.90
N LEU A 169 13.28 -5.38 -4.65
CA LEU A 169 12.90 -5.83 -3.31
C LEU A 169 14.11 -6.30 -2.46
N ASP A 170 15.25 -6.57 -3.08
CA ASP A 170 16.52 -6.88 -2.40
C ASP A 170 17.10 -5.71 -1.60
N GLU A 171 16.64 -4.49 -1.88
CA GLU A 171 17.02 -3.29 -1.12
C GLU A 171 16.19 -3.09 0.15
N LEU A 172 15.10 -3.83 0.31
CA LEU A 172 14.29 -3.75 1.52
C LEU A 172 15.06 -4.31 2.73
N HIS A 173 14.90 -3.65 3.87
CA HIS A 173 15.37 -4.24 5.13
C HIS A 173 14.77 -5.64 5.30
N PRO A 174 15.56 -6.67 5.71
CA PRO A 174 15.09 -8.06 5.75
C PRO A 174 13.79 -8.28 6.54
N GLU A 175 13.61 -7.53 7.65
CA GLU A 175 12.38 -7.60 8.43
C GLU A 175 11.17 -7.04 7.68
N CYS A 176 11.36 -5.95 6.90
CA CYS A 176 10.29 -5.37 6.08
C CYS A 176 9.93 -6.30 4.91
N LEU A 177 10.93 -6.92 4.28
CA LEU A 177 10.71 -7.94 3.25
C LEU A 177 9.95 -9.14 3.83
N LYS A 178 10.35 -9.60 5.01
CA LYS A 178 9.64 -10.69 5.69
C LYS A 178 8.19 -10.32 5.98
N ALA A 179 7.94 -9.14 6.54
CA ALA A 179 6.58 -8.66 6.83
C ALA A 179 5.75 -8.52 5.54
N TYR A 180 6.35 -8.04 4.45
CA TYR A 180 5.70 -8.02 3.15
C TYR A 180 5.28 -9.43 2.70
N VAL A 181 6.16 -10.43 2.80
CA VAL A 181 5.82 -11.80 2.39
C VAL A 181 4.81 -12.45 3.34
N ASP A 182 4.91 -12.19 4.64
CA ASP A 182 3.98 -12.76 5.63
C ASP A 182 2.54 -12.26 5.40
N HIS A 183 2.37 -11.01 4.98
CA HIS A 183 1.05 -10.35 4.90
C HIS A 183 0.57 -10.04 3.48
N GLY A 184 1.46 -10.09 2.50
CA GLY A 184 1.16 -9.82 1.09
C GLY A 184 0.88 -11.06 0.25
N PHE A 185 0.75 -12.23 0.90
CA PHE A 185 0.47 -13.50 0.25
C PHE A 185 -0.67 -14.25 0.91
N VAL A 186 -1.45 -14.96 0.13
CA VAL A 186 -2.51 -15.86 0.57
C VAL A 186 -2.06 -17.31 0.42
N ASP A 187 -2.49 -18.18 1.36
CA ASP A 187 -2.19 -19.61 1.29
C ASP A 187 -3.17 -20.29 0.33
N LEU A 188 -2.64 -21.15 -0.55
CA LEU A 188 -3.42 -21.97 -1.45
C LEU A 188 -3.63 -23.40 -0.88
N ALA A 189 -4.64 -24.09 -1.38
CA ALA A 189 -5.02 -25.43 -0.87
C ALA A 189 -3.93 -26.50 -1.05
N ASP A 190 -3.02 -26.32 -2.01
CA ASP A 190 -1.89 -27.21 -2.28
C ASP A 190 -0.65 -26.92 -1.41
N GLY A 191 -0.72 -25.94 -0.52
CA GLY A 191 0.36 -25.51 0.35
C GLY A 191 1.31 -24.46 -0.27
N SER A 192 1.06 -24.09 -1.52
CA SER A 192 1.74 -22.95 -2.15
C SER A 192 1.15 -21.62 -1.67
N VAL A 193 1.77 -20.52 -2.05
CA VAL A 193 1.30 -19.16 -1.69
C VAL A 193 1.20 -18.30 -2.93
N GLU A 194 0.21 -17.40 -2.95
CA GLU A 194 -0.03 -16.48 -4.05
C GLU A 194 -0.03 -15.03 -3.57
N LEU A 195 0.46 -14.11 -4.41
CA LEU A 195 0.37 -12.68 -4.15
C LEU A 195 -1.08 -12.25 -3.94
N ALA A 196 -1.36 -11.58 -2.82
CA ALA A 196 -2.67 -10.96 -2.56
C ALA A 196 -2.99 -9.88 -3.59
N CYS A 197 -1.98 -9.10 -4.02
CA CYS A 197 -2.11 -8.18 -5.14
C CYS A 197 -1.85 -8.91 -6.46
N ASN A 198 -2.90 -9.15 -7.23
CA ASN A 198 -2.78 -9.79 -8.54
C ASN A 198 -1.94 -8.92 -9.50
N PRO A 199 -0.91 -9.47 -10.19
CA PRO A 199 -0.04 -8.69 -11.08
C PRO A 199 -0.75 -7.92 -12.20
N ILE A 200 -1.88 -8.43 -12.68
CA ILE A 200 -2.69 -7.72 -13.70
C ILE A 200 -3.38 -6.50 -13.08
N LEU A 201 -3.89 -6.64 -11.84
CA LEU A 201 -4.46 -5.50 -11.12
C LEU A 201 -3.36 -4.50 -10.72
N GLU A 202 -2.23 -4.99 -10.19
CA GLU A 202 -1.06 -4.17 -9.88
C GLU A 202 -0.61 -3.34 -11.08
N SER A 203 -0.57 -3.94 -12.29
CA SER A 203 -0.15 -3.25 -13.51
C SER A 203 -1.04 -2.06 -13.87
N ARG A 204 -2.34 -2.11 -13.52
CA ARG A 204 -3.27 -0.99 -13.75
C ARG A 204 -2.91 0.25 -12.93
N ALA A 205 -2.35 0.08 -11.73
CA ALA A 205 -1.87 1.22 -10.95
C ALA A 205 -0.76 1.99 -11.66
N PHE A 206 0.07 1.31 -12.47
CA PHE A 206 1.09 1.97 -13.30
C PHE A 206 0.54 2.59 -14.60
N GLU A 207 -0.66 2.17 -15.01
CA GLU A 207 -1.34 2.78 -16.17
C GLU A 207 -1.92 4.16 -15.82
N ILE A 208 -2.29 4.40 -14.56
CA ILE A 208 -2.87 5.67 -14.08
C ILE A 208 -1.90 6.85 -14.30
N GLY A 209 -0.64 6.68 -13.97
CA GLY A 209 0.38 7.71 -14.20
C GLY A 209 0.57 8.12 -15.68
N ARG A 210 -0.15 7.47 -16.61
CA ARG A 210 -0.18 7.80 -18.04
C ARG A 210 -1.42 8.59 -18.44
N ALA A 211 -2.47 8.57 -17.64
CA ALA A 211 -3.78 9.03 -18.06
C ALA A 211 -4.22 10.37 -17.46
N HIS A 212 -3.76 10.72 -16.30
CA HIS A 212 -4.30 11.88 -15.58
C HIS A 212 -3.27 12.62 -14.74
N VAL A 213 -2.89 13.74 -15.21
CA VAL A 213 -2.73 14.94 -14.39
C VAL A 213 -3.45 16.06 -15.13
#